data_4c938f276be6b5c16845fd8d72f4f1af
#
_entry.id   4c938f276be6b5c16845fd8d72f4f1af
#
_cell.length_a   1.000
_cell.length_b   1.000
_cell.length_c   1.000
_cell.angle_alpha   90.00
_cell.angle_beta   90.00
_cell.angle_gamma   90.00
#
_symmetry.space_group_name_H-M   'P 1'
#
loop_
_entity.id
_entity.type
_entity.pdbx_description
1 polymer ?
#
loop_
_entity_poly.entity_id
_entity_poly.type
_entity_poly.pdbx_seq_one_letter_code
_entity_poly.pdbx_strand_id
1 'polypeptide(L)'
;MKNTKMKQSIAALAMAAVVAVSLLGYGCGSKSASSTAGVSGEFTGTAKGMGGDVTVTLTLTDGKITGCTAEGKDETPGIGTMALEQLPGAIAESGSIAVDGVATATITSDAIKEAAAAALVAAGLNADDYKTEVKAEENKAEDST
;
A
#
# COMPACT_ATOMS: atom_id res chain seq x y z
N MET A 1 18.14 -11.72 -36.84
CA MET A 1 18.82 -10.82 -36.29
C MET A 1 18.23 -9.53 -36.23
N LYS A 2 17.28 -9.18 -36.73
CA LYS A 2 16.73 -7.92 -36.61
C LYS A 2 15.66 -7.83 -35.68
N ASN A 3 15.34 -8.73 -34.91
CA ASN A 3 14.23 -8.56 -34.01
C ASN A 3 14.53 -7.79 -32.81
N THR A 4 15.68 -7.42 -32.56
CA THR A 4 15.96 -6.75 -31.35
C THR A 4 15.39 -5.42 -31.29
N LYS A 5 15.00 -4.82 -32.32
CA LYS A 5 14.51 -3.51 -32.16
C LYS A 5 13.17 -3.40 -31.68
N MET A 6 12.42 -4.35 -31.67
CA MET A 6 11.11 -4.13 -31.26
C MET A 6 10.92 -3.83 -29.88
N LYS A 7 11.72 -4.22 -29.03
CA LYS A 7 11.44 -3.97 -27.68
C LYS A 7 11.44 -2.62 -27.21
N GLN A 8 12.13 -1.75 -27.79
CA GLN A 8 12.15 -0.47 -27.21
C GLN A 8 10.94 0.31 -27.27
N SER A 9 10.18 0.12 -28.22
CA SER A 9 9.06 1.02 -28.33
C SER A 9 8.05 0.85 -27.27
N ILE A 10 8.00 -0.28 -26.68
CA ILE A 10 6.99 -0.45 -25.71
C ILE A 10 7.16 0.34 -24.48
N ALA A 11 8.35 0.55 -24.09
CA ALA A 11 8.57 1.25 -22.87
C ALA A 11 8.03 2.66 -22.88
N ALA A 12 8.05 3.26 -23.97
CA ALA A 12 7.62 4.63 -24.00
C ALA A 12 6.16 4.82 -23.75
N LEU A 13 5.38 3.86 -24.11
CA LEU A 13 3.99 4.05 -23.91
C LEU A 13 3.58 4.08 -22.49
N ALA A 14 4.25 3.37 -21.66
CA ALA A 14 3.86 3.33 -20.30
C ALA A 14 3.87 4.65 -19.63
N MET A 15 4.75 5.50 -20.05
CA MET A 15 4.82 6.73 -19.36
C MET A 15 3.68 7.64 -19.61
N ALA A 16 3.19 7.63 -20.76
CA ALA A 16 2.14 8.56 -21.06
C ALA A 16 0.88 8.30 -20.28
N ALA A 17 0.66 7.07 -19.99
CA ALA A 17 -0.56 6.77 -19.32
C ALA A 17 -0.63 7.34 -17.94
N VAL A 18 0.49 7.41 -17.30
CA VAL A 18 0.47 7.87 -15.96
C VAL A 18 0.05 9.28 -15.80
N VAL A 19 0.46 10.09 -16.70
CA VAL A 19 0.15 11.47 -16.55
C VAL A 19 -1.34 11.74 -16.67
N ALA A 20 -1.95 11.04 -17.53
CA ALA A 20 -3.34 11.33 -17.76
C ALA A 20 -4.19 11.04 -16.55
N VAL A 21 -3.83 10.03 -15.84
CA VAL A 21 -4.63 9.68 -14.73
C VAL A 21 -4.65 10.72 -13.66
N SER A 22 -3.57 11.33 -13.44
CA SER A 22 -3.53 12.25 -12.34
C SER A 22 -4.48 13.39 -12.54
N LEU A 23 -4.76 13.74 -13.70
CA LEU A 23 -5.65 14.84 -13.86
C LEU A 23 -7.05 14.51 -13.59
N LEU A 24 -7.46 13.37 -13.98
CA LEU A 24 -8.81 13.04 -13.77
C LEU A 24 -9.20 12.79 -12.37
N GLY A 25 -8.33 12.22 -11.66
CA GLY A 25 -8.67 11.91 -10.33
C GLY A 25 -9.24 13.00 -9.57
N TYR A 26 -8.89 14.21 -9.95
CA TYR A 26 -9.36 15.30 -9.24
C TYR A 26 -10.80 15.55 -9.42
N GLY A 27 -11.27 15.47 -10.47
CA GLY A 27 -12.63 15.86 -10.65
C GLY A 27 -13.61 14.87 -10.25
N CYS A 28 -13.33 13.69 -10.10
CA CYS A 28 -14.29 12.84 -9.78
C CYS A 28 -14.80 12.78 -8.54
N GLY A 29 -14.25 12.62 -7.66
CA GLY A 29 -14.84 12.60 -6.45
C GLY A 29 -15.96 11.69 -6.36
N SER A 30 -16.43 11.17 -7.32
CA SER A 30 -17.61 10.48 -7.18
C SER A 30 -17.37 9.17 -6.72
N LYS A 31 -17.52 8.83 -5.73
CA LYS A 31 -17.43 7.72 -5.15
C LYS A 31 -17.75 6.52 -5.83
N SER A 32 -18.41 6.46 -6.67
CA SER A 32 -18.90 5.31 -7.16
C SER A 32 -17.92 4.28 -7.57
N ALA A 33 -16.84 4.49 -7.73
CA ALA A 33 -15.99 3.61 -8.22
C ALA A 33 -15.71 2.44 -7.49
N SER A 34 -16.32 1.57 -7.36
CA SER A 34 -15.97 0.50 -6.63
C SER A 34 -15.10 -0.44 -7.39
N SER A 35 -14.71 -0.18 -8.55
CA SER A 35 -13.94 -1.15 -9.23
C SER A 35 -12.49 -1.02 -8.84
N THR A 36 -11.97 -1.96 -8.14
CA THR A 36 -10.59 -1.92 -7.77
C THR A 36 -9.73 -2.27 -8.94
N ALA A 37 -10.25 -2.91 -9.92
CA ALA A 37 -9.44 -3.33 -11.03
C ALA A 37 -8.97 -2.15 -11.84
N GLY A 38 -7.74 -2.16 -12.25
CA GLY A 38 -7.25 -1.09 -13.09
C GLY A 38 -6.55 0.05 -12.38
N VAL A 39 -6.62 0.10 -11.08
CA VAL A 39 -5.94 1.18 -10.37
C VAL A 39 -4.47 0.78 -10.20
N SER A 40 -3.59 1.56 -10.77
CA SER A 40 -2.17 1.29 -10.66
C SER A 40 -1.43 2.60 -10.43
N GLY A 41 -0.36 2.54 -9.68
CA GLY A 41 0.44 3.71 -9.40
C GLY A 41 0.83 3.76 -7.94
N GLU A 42 1.40 4.86 -7.53
CA GLU A 42 1.81 5.02 -6.14
C GLU A 42 0.91 6.02 -5.47
N PHE A 43 0.47 5.69 -4.30
CA PHE A 43 -0.43 6.53 -3.54
C PHE A 43 0.05 6.64 -2.11
N THR A 44 -0.01 7.83 -1.56
CA THR A 44 0.57 8.10 -0.25
C THR A 44 -0.50 8.49 0.74
N GLY A 45 -0.35 8.01 1.96
CA GLY A 45 -1.21 8.39 3.05
C GLY A 45 -0.37 8.73 4.27
N THR A 46 -0.92 9.46 5.19
CA THR A 46 -0.20 9.87 6.39
C THR A 46 -1.10 9.70 7.60
N ALA A 47 -0.52 9.29 8.70
CA ALA A 47 -1.24 9.15 9.94
C ALA A 47 -0.31 9.49 11.09
N LYS A 48 -0.88 9.67 12.27
CA LYS A 48 -0.09 10.10 13.40
C LYS A 48 0.47 8.91 14.14
N GLY A 49 1.78 8.85 14.25
CA GLY A 49 2.45 7.79 14.99
C GLY A 49 2.78 8.24 16.39
N MET A 50 3.69 7.53 17.01
CA MET A 50 4.05 7.82 18.37
C MET A 50 4.93 9.05 18.46
N GLY A 51 5.90 9.19 17.61
CA GLY A 51 6.78 10.34 17.64
C GLY A 51 6.37 11.45 16.72
N GLY A 52 5.61 11.14 15.70
CA GLY A 52 5.24 12.16 14.75
C GLY A 52 4.43 11.55 13.64
N ASP A 53 4.43 12.19 12.51
CA ASP A 53 3.64 11.70 11.40
C ASP A 53 4.34 10.55 10.70
N VAL A 54 3.57 9.55 10.34
CA VAL A 54 4.08 8.41 9.60
C VAL A 54 3.45 8.48 8.22
N THR A 55 4.27 8.42 7.20
CA THR A 55 3.81 8.47 5.83
C THR A 55 4.00 7.11 5.18
N VAL A 56 2.98 6.60 4.54
CA VAL A 56 3.05 5.31 3.87
C VAL A 56 2.76 5.52 2.40
N THR A 57 3.57 4.93 1.56
CA THR A 57 3.35 4.96 0.12
C THR A 57 3.06 3.54 -0.33
N LEU A 58 1.92 3.36 -0.96
CA LEU A 58 1.54 2.06 -1.50
C LEU A 58 1.71 2.07 -3.00
N THR A 59 2.25 1.00 -3.53
CA THR A 59 2.31 0.80 -4.96
C THR A 59 1.21 -0.19 -5.32
N LEU A 60 0.33 0.22 -6.19
CA LEU A 60 -0.78 -0.61 -6.60
C LEU A 60 -0.61 -1.05 -8.04
N THR A 61 -1.04 -2.25 -8.33
CA THR A 61 -1.05 -2.77 -9.69
C THR A 61 -2.37 -3.50 -9.88
N ASP A 62 -3.18 -2.99 -10.76
CA ASP A 62 -4.50 -3.54 -11.01
C ASP A 62 -5.30 -3.67 -9.73
N GLY A 63 -5.21 -2.68 -8.90
CA GLY A 63 -5.98 -2.65 -7.67
C GLY A 63 -5.41 -3.49 -6.54
N LYS A 64 -4.23 -4.06 -6.73
CA LYS A 64 -3.65 -4.86 -5.68
C LYS A 64 -2.40 -4.20 -5.13
N ILE A 65 -2.15 -4.35 -3.86
CA ILE A 65 -0.96 -3.78 -3.26
C ILE A 65 0.21 -4.65 -3.63
N THR A 66 1.16 -4.09 -4.37
CA THR A 66 2.35 -4.84 -4.76
C THR A 66 3.61 -4.27 -4.14
N GLY A 67 3.50 -3.13 -3.49
CA GLY A 67 4.65 -2.55 -2.81
C GLY A 67 4.17 -1.64 -1.71
N CYS A 68 5.00 -1.45 -0.71
CA CYS A 68 4.66 -0.57 0.40
C CYS A 68 5.94 -0.06 1.04
N THR A 69 5.97 1.21 1.37
CA THR A 69 7.08 1.77 2.12
C THR A 69 6.50 2.67 3.18
N ALA A 70 7.20 2.81 4.28
CA ALA A 70 6.74 3.66 5.38
C ALA A 70 7.90 4.49 5.89
N GLU A 71 7.60 5.74 6.21
CA GLU A 71 8.60 6.64 6.74
C GLU A 71 8.06 7.36 7.95
N GLY A 72 8.84 7.48 8.97
CA GLY A 72 8.45 8.21 10.16
C GLY A 72 9.70 8.80 10.76
N LYS A 73 9.95 10.08 10.48
CA LYS A 73 11.17 10.67 10.90
C LYS A 73 11.31 10.85 12.37
N ASP A 74 10.23 11.03 13.03
CA ASP A 74 10.29 11.29 14.47
C ASP A 74 9.94 10.07 15.30
N GLU A 75 9.92 8.91 14.69
CA GLU A 75 9.61 7.73 15.45
C GLU A 75 10.78 7.28 16.31
N THR A 76 10.49 6.60 17.39
CA THR A 76 11.52 6.21 18.33
C THR A 76 12.43 5.15 17.75
N PRO A 77 13.72 5.41 17.72
CA PRO A 77 14.66 4.43 17.16
C PRO A 77 14.64 3.15 17.96
N GLY A 78 14.65 2.04 17.25
CA GLY A 78 14.66 0.75 17.92
C GLY A 78 13.29 0.24 18.28
N ILE A 79 12.30 1.11 18.26
CA ILE A 79 10.95 0.69 18.59
C ILE A 79 10.06 1.01 17.43
N GLY A 80 9.81 2.29 17.17
CA GLY A 80 8.99 2.66 16.05
C GLY A 80 9.62 2.29 14.74
N THR A 81 10.92 2.38 14.64
CA THR A 81 11.58 2.04 13.40
C THR A 81 11.42 0.57 13.05
N MET A 82 11.24 -0.30 14.07
CA MET A 82 11.04 -1.70 13.76
C MET A 82 9.71 -1.88 13.02
N ALA A 83 8.71 -1.14 13.41
CA ALA A 83 7.44 -1.23 12.72
C ALA A 83 7.57 -0.68 11.31
N LEU A 84 8.35 0.40 11.15
CA LEU A 84 8.53 0.98 9.84
C LEU A 84 9.28 0.06 8.89
N GLU A 85 10.05 -0.87 9.42
CA GLU A 85 10.78 -1.80 8.59
C GLU A 85 10.01 -3.08 8.32
N GLN A 86 9.26 -3.55 9.26
CA GLN A 86 8.59 -4.82 9.13
C GLN A 86 7.20 -4.75 8.49
N LEU A 87 6.41 -3.80 8.90
CA LEU A 87 5.05 -3.74 8.40
C LEU A 87 4.92 -3.50 6.90
N PRO A 88 5.72 -2.62 6.30
CA PRO A 88 5.56 -2.42 4.87
C PRO A 88 5.79 -3.69 4.07
N GLY A 89 6.75 -4.50 4.50
CA GLY A 89 7.00 -5.76 3.82
C GLY A 89 5.81 -6.68 3.96
N ALA A 90 5.24 -6.75 5.15
CA ALA A 90 4.11 -7.62 5.39
C ALA A 90 2.89 -7.17 4.59
N ILE A 91 2.69 -5.86 4.49
CA ILE A 91 1.57 -5.34 3.72
C ILE A 91 1.76 -5.65 2.24
N ALA A 92 2.98 -5.49 1.74
CA ALA A 92 3.24 -5.75 0.34
C ALA A 92 3.10 -7.23 0.01
N GLU A 93 3.55 -8.09 0.90
CA GLU A 93 3.47 -9.50 0.65
C GLU A 93 2.06 -10.03 0.74
N SER A 94 1.30 -9.56 1.70
CA SER A 94 -0.03 -10.07 1.87
C SER A 94 -1.05 -9.37 1.00
N GLY A 95 -0.74 -8.18 0.54
CA GLY A 95 -1.70 -7.41 -0.20
C GLY A 95 -2.82 -6.89 0.70
N SER A 96 -2.59 -6.87 2.00
CA SER A 96 -3.61 -6.48 2.97
C SER A 96 -3.03 -5.49 3.96
N ILE A 97 -3.84 -4.60 4.45
CA ILE A 97 -3.39 -3.67 5.48
C ILE A 97 -3.76 -4.19 6.86
N ALA A 98 -4.38 -5.35 6.94
CA ALA A 98 -4.74 -5.93 8.22
C ALA A 98 -3.64 -6.89 8.67
N VAL A 99 -2.41 -6.41 8.70
CA VAL A 99 -1.30 -7.24 9.14
C VAL A 99 -1.08 -7.04 10.62
N ASP A 100 -0.40 -7.98 11.24
CA ASP A 100 -0.15 -7.88 12.66
C ASP A 100 0.84 -6.77 12.93
N GLY A 101 0.63 -6.05 13.99
CA GLY A 101 1.55 -4.98 14.35
C GLY A 101 2.70 -5.51 15.15
N VAL A 102 3.71 -4.69 15.31
CA VAL A 102 4.87 -5.03 16.13
C VAL A 102 4.49 -4.76 17.58
N ALA A 103 4.58 -5.77 18.40
CA ALA A 103 4.11 -5.66 19.78
C ALA A 103 4.71 -4.52 20.56
N THR A 104 5.97 -4.24 20.35
CA THR A 104 6.59 -3.17 21.10
C THR A 104 6.31 -1.80 20.47
N ALA A 105 5.72 -1.75 19.31
CA ALA A 105 5.47 -0.50 18.63
C ALA A 105 4.04 -0.44 18.11
N THR A 106 3.10 -0.70 18.98
CA THR A 106 1.70 -0.75 18.59
C THR A 106 1.20 0.55 18.00
N ILE A 107 1.53 1.66 18.60
CA ILE A 107 1.05 2.93 18.10
C ILE A 107 1.60 3.23 16.72
N THR A 108 2.88 2.97 16.50
CA THR A 108 3.45 3.19 15.19
C THR A 108 2.88 2.18 14.19
N SER A 109 2.63 0.96 14.64
CA SER A 109 2.05 -0.04 13.76
C SER A 109 0.65 0.37 13.31
N ASP A 110 -0.14 0.89 14.24
CA ASP A 110 -1.47 1.32 13.90
C ASP A 110 -1.41 2.52 12.97
N ALA A 111 -0.46 3.42 13.19
CA ALA A 111 -0.30 4.57 12.32
C ALA A 111 0.05 4.12 10.90
N ILE A 112 0.89 3.09 10.77
CA ILE A 112 1.24 2.60 9.44
C ILE A 112 0.00 2.04 8.75
N LYS A 113 -0.80 1.28 9.49
CA LYS A 113 -2.01 0.71 8.90
C LYS A 113 -3.02 1.79 8.53
N GLU A 114 -3.11 2.81 9.37
CA GLU A 114 -4.02 3.88 9.10
C GLU A 114 -3.54 4.72 7.92
N ALA A 115 -2.25 4.97 7.84
CA ALA A 115 -1.69 5.70 6.71
C ALA A 115 -1.86 4.90 5.42
N ALA A 116 -1.74 3.58 5.50
CA ALA A 116 -1.95 2.75 4.34
C ALA A 116 -3.40 2.80 3.89
N ALA A 117 -4.32 2.83 4.86
CA ALA A 117 -5.73 2.96 4.52
C ALA A 117 -5.99 4.31 3.85
N ALA A 118 -5.33 5.36 4.32
CA ALA A 118 -5.48 6.67 3.71
C ALA A 118 -4.93 6.67 2.28
N ALA A 119 -3.87 5.92 2.04
CA ALA A 119 -3.31 5.84 0.70
C ALA A 119 -4.29 5.11 -0.24
N LEU A 120 -4.99 4.10 0.27
CA LEU A 120 -5.97 3.41 -0.56
C LEU A 120 -7.13 4.33 -0.88
N VAL A 121 -7.55 5.12 0.09
CA VAL A 121 -8.63 6.06 -0.16
C VAL A 121 -8.17 7.10 -1.16
N ALA A 122 -6.91 7.52 -1.10
CA ALA A 122 -6.39 8.47 -2.07
C ALA A 122 -6.39 7.86 -3.47
N ALA A 123 -6.29 6.55 -3.57
CA ALA A 123 -6.33 5.88 -4.84
C ALA A 123 -7.78 5.68 -5.32
N GLY A 124 -8.74 6.06 -4.51
CA GLY A 124 -10.13 5.87 -4.88
C GLY A 124 -10.66 4.50 -4.52
N LEU A 125 -9.95 3.78 -3.67
CA LEU A 125 -10.34 2.44 -3.29
C LEU A 125 -10.89 2.42 -1.89
N ASN A 126 -11.59 1.38 -1.56
CA ASN A 126 -12.16 1.27 -0.25
C ASN A 126 -11.18 0.49 0.62
N ALA A 127 -10.67 1.13 1.65
CA ALA A 127 -9.68 0.50 2.49
C ALA A 127 -10.18 -0.77 3.18
N ASP A 128 -11.49 -0.87 3.37
CA ASP A 128 -12.00 -2.05 4.04
C ASP A 128 -11.85 -3.31 3.19
N ASP A 129 -11.78 -3.15 1.89
CA ASP A 129 -11.59 -4.31 1.04
C ASP A 129 -10.19 -4.88 1.18
N TYR A 130 -9.29 -4.13 1.77
CA TYR A 130 -7.92 -4.56 1.94
C TYR A 130 -7.62 -4.94 3.39
N LYS A 131 -8.64 -5.11 4.20
CA LYS A 131 -8.46 -5.54 5.56
C LYS A 131 -8.71 -7.03 5.74
N THR A 132 -8.52 -7.78 4.67
CA THR A 132 -8.72 -9.21 4.76
C THR A 132 -7.65 -9.80 5.63
N GLU A 133 -8.04 -10.52 6.60
CA GLU A 133 -7.07 -11.05 7.50
C GLU A 133 -6.30 -12.18 6.92
N VAL A 134 -5.03 -12.05 6.94
CA VAL A 134 -4.18 -13.08 6.43
C VAL A 134 -4.06 -14.20 7.41
N LYS A 135 -4.55 -14.01 8.61
CA LYS A 135 -4.48 -14.96 9.61
C LYS A 135 -5.16 -16.24 9.35
N ALA A 136 -6.03 -16.24 8.46
CA ALA A 136 -6.81 -17.39 8.21
C ALA A 136 -5.96 -18.61 7.93
N GLU A 137 -4.88 -18.43 7.31
CA GLU A 137 -4.09 -19.54 6.99
C GLU A 137 -3.33 -20.11 8.13
N GLU A 138 -2.86 -19.28 8.96
CA GLU A 138 -2.18 -19.71 10.07
C GLU A 138 -3.03 -20.50 10.97
N ASN A 139 -4.21 -20.05 11.20
CA ASN A 139 -5.10 -20.72 12.06
C ASN A 139 -5.43 -22.09 11.57
N LYS A 140 -5.47 -22.24 10.26
CA LYS A 140 -5.79 -23.46 9.77
C LYS A 140 -4.74 -24.47 10.06
N ALA A 141 -3.54 -24.07 10.02
CA ALA A 141 -2.47 -24.94 10.29
C ALA A 141 -2.51 -25.45 11.69
N GLU A 142 -2.83 -24.61 12.61
CA GLU A 142 -2.88 -25.02 13.94
C GLU A 142 -3.99 -25.96 14.20
N ASP A 143 -5.08 -25.70 13.63
CA ASP A 143 -6.21 -26.50 13.89
C ASP A 143 -6.01 -27.92 13.48
N SER A 144 -5.20 -28.19 12.53
CA SER A 144 -5.08 -29.51 12.10
C SER A 144 -4.26 -30.32 13.05
N THR A 145 -3.64 -29.78 14.00
CA THR A 145 -2.96 -30.57 14.95
C THR A 145 -3.95 -31.10 15.96
#